data_25f2f34413ed9ea20a651b11954473ea
#
_entry.id   25f2f34413ed9ea20a651b11954473ea
#
_cell.length_a   1.000
_cell.length_b   1.000
_cell.length_c   1.000
_cell.angle_alpha   90.00
_cell.angle_beta   90.00
_cell.angle_gamma   90.00
#
_symmetry.space_group_name_H-M   'P 1'
#
loop_
_entity.id
_entity.type
_entity.pdbx_description
1 polymer ?
#
loop_
_entity_poly.entity_id
_entity_poly.type
_entity_poly.pdbx_seq_one_letter_code
_entity_poly.pdbx_strand_id
1 'polypeptide(L)'
;MKVTRRDFIRLGFGGLSAVVLGSNLKIPGVFKGNEVHAADFTLNLTITDAMVEMADSAPLDRREVYMWVFADLRGGSLEPHFPGPAIFAREGDRITINITNSLEEAHAFAIAGTRISSSVMVPGGSTTLIFDAPRAGTYIYHDPLNAPVNRVLGLHGALVVLPAAPGNNPYSNPTAQAQRLFNDLGNSALFPGNPWVEERTWIWNFHSTDPAWNTRAQNNQPINRLAFIRNFVPSYFTINGKSGFYSGHDNDISPFGRVGEPAVIRLINTGLAAHSPHLHANHFYVTAVNGRVSDNIFYPDTFRLFPMDRVDWMVPFDRPHDIPPVSGIRNPGSNPDKLLRLDAPEELALVLGGVPLSPLDYTMHCHAEPSQTASGGNYPFGAMVHITFTGDIDGVLFPGGERFRRGH
;
A
#
# COMPACT_ATOMS: atom_id res chain seq x y z
N MET A 1 -5.83 26.93 11.70
CA MET A 1 -5.70 26.41 13.09
C MET A 1 -4.39 25.67 13.14
N LYS A 2 -3.39 26.13 13.90
CA LYS A 2 -2.10 25.42 14.00
C LYS A 2 -2.31 24.18 14.84
N VAL A 3 -2.15 23.00 14.27
CA VAL A 3 -2.15 21.72 14.97
C VAL A 3 -1.01 21.73 15.98
N THR A 4 -1.28 21.44 17.24
CA THR A 4 -0.24 21.47 18.28
C THR A 4 0.59 20.18 18.24
N ARG A 5 1.83 20.22 18.73
CA ARG A 5 2.73 19.06 18.86
C ARG A 5 2.09 17.84 19.55
N ARG A 6 1.12 18.06 20.43
CA ARG A 6 0.41 17.03 21.18
C ARG A 6 -0.64 16.32 20.34
N ASP A 7 -1.27 17.03 19.40
CA ASP A 7 -2.26 16.47 18.48
C ASP A 7 -1.55 15.64 17.41
N PHE A 8 -0.35 16.05 17.02
CA PHE A 8 0.50 15.40 16.04
C PHE A 8 1.03 14.01 16.50
N ILE A 9 1.40 13.88 17.78
CA ILE A 9 1.88 12.59 18.35
C ILE A 9 0.80 11.50 18.30
N ARG A 10 -0.47 11.87 18.28
CA ARG A 10 -1.60 10.93 18.11
C ARG A 10 -1.83 10.52 16.65
N LEU A 11 -1.35 11.30 15.68
CA LEU A 11 -1.53 11.06 14.24
C LEU A 11 -0.42 10.18 13.65
N GLY A 12 0.74 10.05 14.31
CA GLY A 12 1.90 9.30 13.81
C GLY A 12 1.76 7.78 13.79
N PHE A 13 0.68 7.20 14.30
CA PHE A 13 0.44 5.77 14.38
C PHE A 13 -0.73 5.25 13.53
N GLY A 14 -1.33 6.09 12.71
CA GLY A 14 -2.38 5.68 11.79
C GLY A 14 -1.80 4.91 10.60
N GLY A 15 -2.17 3.64 10.46
CA GLY A 15 -1.99 2.87 9.22
C GLY A 15 -2.64 3.56 8.02
N LEU A 16 -2.54 2.96 6.84
CA LEU A 16 -3.14 3.47 5.61
C LEU A 16 -4.56 3.98 5.88
N SER A 17 -4.74 5.29 5.87
CA SER A 17 -6.08 5.87 6.04
C SER A 17 -6.88 5.57 4.79
N ALA A 18 -7.81 4.63 4.89
CA ALA A 18 -8.73 4.30 3.82
C ALA A 18 -10.04 5.03 4.00
N VAL A 19 -10.44 5.80 3.02
CA VAL A 19 -11.82 6.27 2.88
C VAL A 19 -12.54 5.26 2.00
N VAL A 20 -13.41 4.49 2.62
CA VAL A 20 -14.21 3.51 1.90
C VAL A 20 -15.50 4.18 1.50
N LEU A 21 -15.71 4.28 0.21
CA LEU A 21 -16.93 4.79 -0.38
C LEU A 21 -17.87 3.60 -0.63
N GLY A 22 -18.90 3.45 0.20
CA GLY A 22 -19.96 2.47 0.02
C GLY A 22 -20.21 1.48 1.14
N SER A 23 -21.49 1.28 1.44
CA SER A 23 -21.96 0.36 2.48
C SER A 23 -21.68 -1.13 2.20
N ASN A 24 -21.15 -1.48 1.02
CA ASN A 24 -21.03 -2.86 0.53
C ASN A 24 -19.59 -3.28 0.18
N LEU A 25 -18.60 -2.45 0.47
CA LEU A 25 -17.20 -2.81 0.30
C LEU A 25 -16.69 -3.49 1.58
N LYS A 26 -16.50 -4.81 1.52
CA LYS A 26 -15.82 -5.56 2.57
C LYS A 26 -14.31 -5.38 2.39
N ILE A 27 -13.76 -4.35 3.01
CA ILE A 27 -12.32 -4.15 3.10
C ILE A 27 -11.92 -4.46 4.54
N PRO A 28 -10.80 -5.10 4.78
CA PRO A 28 -10.38 -5.45 6.11
C PRO A 28 -10.45 -4.25 7.06
N GLY A 29 -11.29 -4.37 8.08
CA GLY A 29 -11.44 -3.39 9.15
C GLY A 29 -12.58 -2.39 9.02
N VAL A 30 -13.37 -2.35 7.94
CA VAL A 30 -14.26 -1.21 7.75
C VAL A 30 -15.76 -1.50 7.57
N PHE A 31 -16.27 -2.61 6.99
CA PHE A 31 -17.73 -2.70 6.73
C PHE A 31 -18.41 -4.07 6.80
N LYS A 32 -19.68 -4.03 7.26
CA LYS A 32 -20.69 -5.10 7.17
C LYS A 32 -21.85 -4.63 6.29
N GLY A 33 -22.21 -5.39 5.24
CA GLY A 33 -23.45 -5.16 4.46
C GLY A 33 -23.49 -5.85 3.09
N ASN A 34 -24.66 -6.31 2.69
CA ASN A 34 -24.91 -7.21 1.57
C ASN A 34 -25.89 -6.62 0.55
N GLU A 35 -25.59 -5.53 -0.15
CA GLU A 35 -26.40 -5.15 -1.33
C GLU A 35 -25.57 -4.43 -2.40
N VAL A 36 -25.82 -4.79 -3.69
CA VAL A 36 -25.11 -4.29 -4.85
C VAL A 36 -25.94 -3.19 -5.50
N HIS A 37 -25.63 -1.93 -5.20
CA HIS A 37 -26.13 -0.79 -5.96
C HIS A 37 -25.00 0.20 -6.14
N ALA A 38 -24.92 0.83 -7.32
CA ALA A 38 -24.10 2.01 -7.49
C ALA A 38 -24.51 3.03 -6.41
N ALA A 39 -23.55 3.41 -5.59
CA ALA A 39 -23.84 4.28 -4.46
C ALA A 39 -23.32 5.69 -4.74
N ASP A 40 -23.99 6.69 -4.18
CA ASP A 40 -23.55 8.07 -4.22
C ASP A 40 -22.70 8.34 -2.98
N PHE A 41 -21.45 8.79 -3.19
CA PHE A 41 -20.52 9.11 -2.14
C PHE A 41 -20.07 10.53 -2.16
N THR A 42 -19.94 11.10 -0.98
CA THR A 42 -19.32 12.41 -0.80
C THR A 42 -18.09 12.30 0.08
N LEU A 43 -16.97 12.74 -0.45
CA LEU A 43 -15.70 12.88 0.25
C LEU A 43 -15.35 14.35 0.36
N ASN A 44 -14.96 14.80 1.54
CA ASN A 44 -14.49 16.16 1.75
C ASN A 44 -12.98 16.11 1.99
N LEU A 45 -12.22 16.70 1.07
CA LEU A 45 -10.76 16.79 1.14
C LEU A 45 -10.32 18.22 1.35
N THR A 46 -9.27 18.40 2.12
CA THR A 46 -8.55 19.67 2.21
C THR A 46 -7.11 19.43 1.75
N ILE A 47 -6.64 20.25 0.82
CA ILE A 47 -5.23 20.37 0.50
C ILE A 47 -4.62 21.26 1.56
N THR A 48 -3.69 20.71 2.33
CA THR A 48 -3.04 21.36 3.46
C THR A 48 -1.60 20.86 3.61
N ASP A 49 -0.97 21.16 4.70
CA ASP A 49 0.37 20.71 5.05
C ASP A 49 0.38 19.88 6.35
N ALA A 50 1.43 19.09 6.50
CA ALA A 50 1.71 18.36 7.72
C ALA A 50 3.22 18.11 7.87
N MET A 51 3.65 17.95 9.11
CA MET A 51 4.96 17.35 9.40
C MET A 51 4.76 15.82 9.45
N VAL A 52 5.49 15.11 8.61
CA VAL A 52 5.43 13.65 8.49
C VAL A 52 6.69 13.04 9.05
N GLU A 53 6.52 12.08 9.94
CA GLU A 53 7.64 11.36 10.54
C GLU A 53 8.25 10.39 9.52
N MET A 54 9.56 10.52 9.29
CA MET A 54 10.34 9.62 8.44
C MET A 54 11.27 8.78 9.32
N ALA A 55 11.44 7.50 8.98
CA ALA A 55 12.48 6.69 9.59
C ALA A 55 13.85 7.24 9.19
N ASP A 56 14.73 7.41 10.16
CA ASP A 56 16.13 7.79 9.95
C ASP A 56 17.05 6.62 10.25
N SER A 57 18.35 6.86 10.19
CA SER A 57 19.44 5.89 10.40
C SER A 57 19.41 5.18 11.75
N ALA A 58 18.85 5.82 12.76
CA ALA A 58 18.59 5.19 14.05
C ALA A 58 17.09 4.98 14.23
N PRO A 59 16.64 3.78 14.67
CA PRO A 59 15.22 3.51 14.91
C PRO A 59 14.56 4.47 15.90
N LEU A 60 15.35 5.17 16.68
CA LEU A 60 14.91 6.13 17.68
C LEU A 60 15.07 7.60 17.24
N ASP A 61 15.74 7.85 16.13
CA ASP A 61 15.97 9.20 15.60
C ASP A 61 15.02 9.44 14.43
N ARG A 62 13.85 9.95 14.75
CA ARG A 62 12.77 10.22 13.81
C ARG A 62 12.87 11.64 13.32
N ARG A 63 13.01 11.78 12.01
CA ARG A 63 13.03 13.09 11.36
C ARG A 63 11.66 13.42 10.78
N GLU A 64 11.13 14.56 11.18
CA GLU A 64 9.91 15.09 10.58
C GLU A 64 10.25 15.85 9.30
N VAL A 65 9.50 15.58 8.23
CA VAL A 65 9.59 16.27 6.94
C VAL A 65 8.27 16.96 6.65
N TYR A 66 8.33 18.22 6.27
CA TYR A 66 7.17 18.98 5.82
C TYR A 66 6.65 18.41 4.51
N MET A 67 5.36 18.12 4.44
CA MET A 67 4.67 17.61 3.25
C MET A 67 3.43 18.42 2.96
N TRP A 68 3.12 18.60 1.69
CA TRP A 68 1.78 18.93 1.27
C TRP A 68 0.94 17.66 1.28
N VAL A 69 -0.27 17.71 1.81
CA VAL A 69 -1.09 16.52 2.00
C VAL A 69 -2.55 16.75 1.62
N PHE A 70 -3.23 15.67 1.26
CA PHE A 70 -4.68 15.64 1.32
C PHE A 70 -5.11 15.22 2.71
N ALA A 71 -5.98 16.01 3.32
CA ALA A 71 -6.61 15.68 4.59
C ALA A 71 -8.09 15.44 4.38
N ASP A 72 -8.66 14.44 5.02
CA ASP A 72 -10.11 14.21 5.03
C ASP A 72 -10.73 14.71 6.33
N LEU A 73 -12.03 15.00 6.28
CA LEU A 73 -12.79 15.46 7.45
C LEU A 73 -13.48 14.26 8.10
N ARG A 74 -12.96 13.83 9.23
CA ARG A 74 -13.52 12.72 10.01
C ARG A 74 -14.04 13.18 11.36
N GLY A 75 -15.30 12.87 11.66
CA GLY A 75 -15.90 13.22 12.95
C GLY A 75 -15.81 14.70 13.32
N GLY A 76 -15.69 15.59 12.33
CA GLY A 76 -15.52 17.03 12.55
C GLY A 76 -14.06 17.50 12.70
N SER A 77 -13.09 16.59 12.68
CA SER A 77 -11.67 16.91 12.68
C SER A 77 -11.05 16.71 11.31
N LEU A 78 -10.10 17.57 10.96
CA LEU A 78 -9.30 17.44 9.76
C LEU A 78 -8.12 16.48 10.05
N GLU A 79 -8.07 15.37 9.32
CA GLU A 79 -7.04 14.35 9.46
C GLU A 79 -6.08 14.42 8.27
N PRO A 80 -4.87 14.97 8.44
CA PRO A 80 -3.84 14.98 7.40
C PRO A 80 -3.31 13.57 7.16
N HIS A 81 -3.11 13.20 5.88
CA HIS A 81 -2.59 11.89 5.51
C HIS A 81 -1.45 12.00 4.50
N PHE A 82 -0.39 11.22 4.74
CA PHE A 82 0.67 11.02 3.77
C PHE A 82 0.96 9.52 3.62
N PRO A 83 0.78 8.96 2.42
CA PRO A 83 0.08 9.57 1.27
C PRO A 83 -1.37 9.95 1.60
N GLY A 84 -2.01 10.71 0.75
CA GLY A 84 -3.43 11.02 0.90
C GLY A 84 -4.29 9.75 1.06
N PRO A 85 -5.51 9.84 1.60
CA PRO A 85 -6.32 8.67 1.96
C PRO A 85 -6.57 7.76 0.75
N ALA A 86 -6.41 6.45 0.94
CA ALA A 86 -6.77 5.49 -0.10
C ALA A 86 -8.29 5.48 -0.28
N ILE A 87 -8.73 5.71 -1.52
CA ILE A 87 -10.15 5.74 -1.89
C ILE A 87 -10.49 4.38 -2.51
N PHE A 88 -11.54 3.73 -1.99
CA PHE A 88 -12.09 2.52 -2.57
C PHE A 88 -13.50 2.78 -3.09
N ALA A 89 -13.79 2.30 -4.29
CA ALA A 89 -15.09 2.43 -4.93
C ALA A 89 -15.40 1.17 -5.76
N ARG A 90 -16.64 1.03 -6.18
CA ARG A 90 -17.02 0.08 -7.23
C ARG A 90 -17.17 0.79 -8.58
N GLU A 91 -16.93 0.08 -9.64
CA GLU A 91 -17.15 0.57 -11.00
C GLU A 91 -18.57 1.10 -11.15
N GLY A 92 -18.69 2.36 -11.58
CA GLY A 92 -19.97 3.04 -11.77
C GLY A 92 -20.52 3.76 -10.54
N ASP A 93 -19.88 3.66 -9.37
CA ASP A 93 -20.25 4.48 -8.20
C ASP A 93 -20.15 5.98 -8.56
N ARG A 94 -21.14 6.75 -8.13
CA ARG A 94 -21.14 8.21 -8.27
C ARG A 94 -20.35 8.85 -7.14
N ILE A 95 -19.24 9.46 -7.46
CA ILE A 95 -18.32 10.05 -6.49
C ILE A 95 -18.39 11.55 -6.56
N THR A 96 -18.65 12.18 -5.43
CA THR A 96 -18.54 13.63 -5.25
C THR A 96 -17.36 13.92 -4.32
N ILE A 97 -16.39 14.69 -4.77
CA ILE A 97 -15.27 15.15 -3.94
C ILE A 97 -15.37 16.67 -3.80
N ASN A 98 -15.62 17.14 -2.60
CA ASN A 98 -15.50 18.55 -2.26
C ASN A 98 -14.05 18.80 -1.82
N ILE A 99 -13.36 19.72 -2.48
CA ILE A 99 -11.94 19.96 -2.24
C ILE A 99 -11.74 21.43 -1.89
N THR A 100 -11.05 21.68 -0.79
CA THR A 100 -10.64 23.03 -0.37
C THR A 100 -9.13 23.14 -0.39
N ASN A 101 -8.60 24.22 -0.90
CA ASN A 101 -7.18 24.51 -0.88
C ASN A 101 -6.85 25.48 0.27
N SER A 102 -6.09 25.01 1.26
CA SER A 102 -5.63 25.81 2.42
C SER A 102 -4.16 26.24 2.29
N LEU A 103 -3.49 25.88 1.19
CA LEU A 103 -2.11 26.28 0.92
C LEU A 103 -2.07 27.63 0.18
N GLU A 104 -0.89 28.22 0.08
CA GLU A 104 -0.68 29.53 -0.54
C GLU A 104 -0.48 29.46 -2.06
N GLU A 105 -0.32 28.27 -2.63
CA GLU A 105 -0.21 28.04 -4.06
C GLU A 105 -1.55 27.56 -4.65
N ALA A 106 -1.66 27.67 -5.96
CA ALA A 106 -2.79 27.10 -6.69
C ALA A 106 -2.62 25.58 -6.85
N HIS A 107 -3.68 24.83 -6.60
CA HIS A 107 -3.71 23.37 -6.67
C HIS A 107 -4.89 22.86 -7.49
N ALA A 108 -4.82 21.60 -7.90
CA ALA A 108 -5.90 20.90 -8.56
C ALA A 108 -5.88 19.41 -8.14
N PHE A 109 -6.93 18.70 -8.50
CA PHE A 109 -7.04 17.25 -8.29
C PHE A 109 -7.28 16.55 -9.62
N ALA A 110 -6.56 15.50 -9.91
CA ALA A 110 -6.77 14.68 -11.10
C ALA A 110 -6.53 13.21 -10.82
N ILE A 111 -7.18 12.34 -11.61
CA ILE A 111 -6.96 10.90 -11.59
C ILE A 111 -6.15 10.51 -12.82
N ALA A 112 -4.92 10.06 -12.61
CA ALA A 112 -3.98 9.74 -13.67
C ALA A 112 -4.50 8.64 -14.61
N GLY A 113 -4.35 8.88 -15.93
CA GLY A 113 -4.80 7.96 -16.97
C GLY A 113 -6.29 8.02 -17.26
N THR A 114 -6.98 9.04 -16.70
CA THR A 114 -8.39 9.34 -16.99
C THR A 114 -8.56 10.79 -17.48
N ARG A 115 -9.80 11.20 -17.75
CA ARG A 115 -10.16 12.60 -18.02
C ARG A 115 -10.73 13.29 -16.77
N ILE A 116 -10.68 12.64 -15.61
CA ILE A 116 -11.25 13.15 -14.36
C ILE A 116 -10.26 14.14 -13.76
N SER A 117 -10.65 15.42 -13.69
CA SER A 117 -9.85 16.51 -13.14
C SER A 117 -10.76 17.61 -12.61
N SER A 118 -10.37 18.22 -11.50
CA SER A 118 -11.03 19.40 -10.95
C SER A 118 -10.64 20.67 -11.71
N SER A 119 -11.36 21.76 -11.47
CA SER A 119 -10.87 23.11 -11.73
C SER A 119 -9.67 23.43 -10.83
N VAL A 120 -8.91 24.44 -11.22
CA VAL A 120 -7.82 24.99 -10.40
C VAL A 120 -8.41 25.75 -9.21
N MET A 121 -7.89 25.47 -8.02
CA MET A 121 -8.24 26.14 -6.76
C MET A 121 -7.12 27.10 -6.38
N VAL A 122 -7.41 28.38 -6.38
CA VAL A 122 -6.51 29.39 -5.82
C VAL A 122 -6.41 29.24 -4.29
N PRO A 123 -5.47 29.88 -3.61
CA PRO A 123 -5.41 29.90 -2.15
C PRO A 123 -6.76 30.26 -1.51
N GLY A 124 -7.21 29.44 -0.56
CA GLY A 124 -8.52 29.57 0.09
C GLY A 124 -9.72 29.18 -0.78
N GLY A 125 -9.49 28.81 -2.04
CA GLY A 125 -10.54 28.38 -2.98
C GLY A 125 -11.00 26.95 -2.75
N SER A 126 -12.17 26.64 -3.27
CA SER A 126 -12.74 25.30 -3.24
C SER A 126 -13.39 24.92 -4.57
N THR A 127 -13.56 23.62 -4.78
CA THR A 127 -14.27 23.06 -5.94
C THR A 127 -14.99 21.78 -5.57
N THR A 128 -16.01 21.44 -6.32
CA THR A 128 -16.67 20.14 -6.25
C THR A 128 -16.43 19.39 -7.55
N LEU A 129 -15.86 18.19 -7.44
CA LEU A 129 -15.64 17.28 -8.55
C LEU A 129 -16.63 16.13 -8.45
N ILE A 130 -17.40 15.90 -9.51
CA ILE A 130 -18.38 14.80 -9.57
C ILE A 130 -18.04 13.92 -10.77
N PHE A 131 -17.93 12.62 -10.54
CA PHE A 131 -17.65 11.66 -11.59
C PHE A 131 -18.16 10.26 -11.23
N ASP A 132 -18.33 9.42 -12.24
CA ASP A 132 -18.60 8.02 -12.03
C ASP A 132 -17.26 7.27 -11.93
N ALA A 133 -17.15 6.37 -10.95
CA ALA A 133 -15.94 5.58 -10.76
C ALA A 133 -15.57 4.84 -12.06
N PRO A 134 -14.32 4.96 -12.52
CA PRO A 134 -13.89 4.32 -13.74
C PRO A 134 -13.91 2.80 -13.64
N ARG A 135 -13.48 2.10 -14.70
CA ARG A 135 -13.37 0.64 -14.71
C ARG A 135 -12.56 0.12 -13.54
N ALA A 136 -12.91 -1.09 -13.08
CA ALA A 136 -12.17 -1.78 -12.02
C ALA A 136 -10.66 -1.83 -12.32
N GLY A 137 -9.86 -1.40 -11.35
CA GLY A 137 -8.41 -1.28 -11.47
C GLY A 137 -7.80 -0.35 -10.44
N THR A 138 -6.51 -0.09 -10.61
CA THR A 138 -5.70 0.75 -9.71
C THR A 138 -5.39 2.08 -10.37
N TYR A 139 -5.60 3.17 -9.64
CA TYR A 139 -5.39 4.54 -10.11
C TYR A 139 -4.59 5.35 -9.10
N ILE A 140 -3.89 6.37 -9.61
CA ILE A 140 -3.24 7.41 -8.79
C ILE A 140 -4.09 8.67 -8.91
N TYR A 141 -4.55 9.23 -7.81
CA TYR A 141 -4.99 10.61 -7.80
C TYR A 141 -3.85 11.52 -7.34
N HIS A 142 -3.77 12.71 -7.88
CA HIS A 142 -2.67 13.65 -7.59
C HIS A 142 -3.01 15.08 -7.98
N ASP A 143 -2.17 16.00 -7.55
CA ASP A 143 -2.16 17.36 -8.12
C ASP A 143 -1.38 17.35 -9.45
N PRO A 144 -2.02 17.69 -10.58
CA PRO A 144 -1.37 17.73 -11.89
C PRO A 144 -0.59 19.03 -12.15
N LEU A 145 -0.78 20.07 -11.31
CA LEU A 145 -0.11 21.34 -11.51
C LEU A 145 1.38 21.23 -11.15
N ASN A 146 2.19 22.04 -11.83
CA ASN A 146 3.65 22.05 -11.65
C ASN A 146 4.27 20.64 -11.64
N ALA A 147 3.70 19.70 -12.41
CA ALA A 147 4.15 18.30 -12.40
C ALA A 147 5.65 18.17 -12.74
N PRO A 148 6.41 17.36 -11.99
CA PRO A 148 5.98 16.44 -10.96
C PRO A 148 5.99 17.01 -9.52
N VAL A 149 6.34 18.29 -9.33
CA VAL A 149 6.68 18.90 -8.05
C VAL A 149 5.58 18.69 -7.01
N ASN A 150 4.34 19.16 -7.30
CA ASN A 150 3.26 19.12 -6.32
C ASN A 150 2.93 17.69 -5.86
N ARG A 151 2.93 16.74 -6.79
CA ARG A 151 2.77 15.32 -6.47
C ARG A 151 3.88 14.79 -5.57
N VAL A 152 5.13 15.09 -5.90
CA VAL A 152 6.30 14.56 -5.17
C VAL A 152 6.47 15.24 -3.81
N LEU A 153 5.97 16.46 -3.64
CA LEU A 153 5.89 17.11 -2.32
C LEU A 153 4.77 16.54 -1.44
N GLY A 154 3.94 15.62 -1.96
CA GLY A 154 3.04 14.81 -1.17
C GLY A 154 1.57 14.82 -1.62
N LEU A 155 1.17 15.63 -2.62
CA LEU A 155 -0.23 15.69 -3.10
C LEU A 155 -0.55 14.52 -4.02
N HIS A 156 -0.70 13.34 -3.45
CA HIS A 156 -1.06 12.10 -4.15
C HIS A 156 -1.71 11.08 -3.23
N GLY A 157 -2.37 10.09 -3.84
CA GLY A 157 -2.89 8.92 -3.16
C GLY A 157 -3.41 7.87 -4.15
N ALA A 158 -4.00 6.81 -3.63
CA ALA A 158 -4.52 5.70 -4.41
C ALA A 158 -6.05 5.75 -4.53
N LEU A 159 -6.56 5.45 -5.72
CA LEU A 159 -7.96 5.08 -5.93
C LEU A 159 -7.97 3.63 -6.44
N VAL A 160 -8.60 2.75 -5.70
CA VAL A 160 -8.85 1.35 -6.10
C VAL A 160 -10.31 1.20 -6.44
N VAL A 161 -10.58 0.81 -7.67
CA VAL A 161 -11.93 0.53 -8.13
C VAL A 161 -12.08 -0.98 -8.27
N LEU A 162 -13.06 -1.54 -7.57
CA LEU A 162 -13.46 -2.93 -7.64
C LEU A 162 -14.57 -3.11 -8.69
N PRO A 163 -14.82 -4.33 -9.19
CA PRO A 163 -15.97 -4.60 -10.05
C PRO A 163 -17.29 -4.15 -9.43
N ALA A 164 -18.25 -3.78 -10.24
CA ALA A 164 -19.58 -3.34 -9.80
C ALA A 164 -20.26 -4.37 -8.88
N ALA A 165 -20.02 -5.67 -9.12
CA ALA A 165 -20.47 -6.75 -8.27
C ALA A 165 -19.29 -7.50 -7.65
N PRO A 166 -19.37 -7.94 -6.38
CA PRO A 166 -18.38 -8.81 -5.76
C PRO A 166 -18.17 -10.10 -6.56
N GLY A 167 -16.93 -10.59 -6.61
CA GLY A 167 -16.57 -11.81 -7.32
C GLY A 167 -15.18 -12.30 -6.93
N ASN A 168 -14.74 -13.34 -7.62
CA ASN A 168 -13.41 -13.91 -7.44
C ASN A 168 -12.33 -13.27 -8.31
N ASN A 169 -12.64 -12.16 -8.99
CA ASN A 169 -11.73 -11.50 -9.92
C ASN A 169 -11.73 -9.98 -9.65
N PRO A 170 -10.57 -9.33 -9.53
CA PRO A 170 -10.47 -7.91 -9.24
C PRO A 170 -10.75 -6.99 -10.46
N TYR A 171 -11.11 -7.55 -11.60
CA TYR A 171 -11.34 -6.82 -12.86
C TYR A 171 -12.73 -7.09 -13.42
N SER A 172 -13.41 -6.07 -13.93
CA SER A 172 -14.71 -6.20 -14.59
C SER A 172 -14.61 -6.84 -15.98
N ASN A 173 -13.48 -6.64 -16.66
CA ASN A 173 -13.20 -7.21 -17.98
C ASN A 173 -11.82 -7.89 -17.96
N PRO A 174 -11.69 -9.03 -17.27
CA PRO A 174 -10.45 -9.77 -17.24
C PRO A 174 -10.13 -10.36 -18.62
N THR A 175 -8.84 -10.48 -18.93
CA THR A 175 -8.40 -11.30 -20.05
C THR A 175 -8.68 -12.77 -19.77
N ALA A 176 -8.67 -13.61 -20.81
CA ALA A 176 -8.90 -15.05 -20.64
C ALA A 176 -7.87 -15.68 -19.68
N GLN A 177 -6.62 -15.21 -19.69
CA GLN A 177 -5.60 -15.69 -18.76
C GLN A 177 -5.84 -15.23 -17.32
N ALA A 178 -6.19 -13.95 -17.12
CA ALA A 178 -6.54 -13.45 -15.80
C ALA A 178 -7.76 -14.16 -15.23
N GLN A 179 -8.80 -14.37 -16.05
CA GLN A 179 -9.98 -15.10 -15.60
C GLN A 179 -9.66 -16.54 -15.21
N ARG A 180 -8.82 -17.23 -16.01
CA ARG A 180 -8.37 -18.59 -15.68
C ARG A 180 -7.60 -18.61 -14.37
N LEU A 181 -6.61 -17.72 -14.21
CA LEU A 181 -5.82 -17.64 -12.98
C LEU A 181 -6.70 -17.51 -11.75
N PHE A 182 -7.60 -16.54 -11.74
CA PHE A 182 -8.47 -16.32 -10.58
C PHE A 182 -9.50 -17.44 -10.37
N ASN A 183 -9.95 -18.14 -11.42
CA ASN A 183 -10.80 -19.32 -11.29
C ASN A 183 -10.06 -20.54 -10.72
N ASP A 184 -8.78 -20.66 -11.00
CA ASP A 184 -7.95 -21.78 -10.53
C ASP A 184 -7.57 -21.65 -9.05
N LEU A 185 -7.56 -20.43 -8.50
CA LEU A 185 -7.26 -20.18 -7.08
C LEU A 185 -8.28 -20.89 -6.17
N GLY A 186 -7.77 -21.76 -5.29
CA GLY A 186 -8.58 -22.58 -4.39
C GLY A 186 -9.34 -23.72 -5.05
N ASN A 187 -9.24 -23.89 -6.37
CA ASN A 187 -10.02 -24.85 -7.14
C ASN A 187 -9.18 -25.82 -7.97
N SER A 188 -7.88 -25.67 -7.97
CA SER A 188 -6.99 -26.53 -8.77
C SER A 188 -5.88 -27.14 -7.92
N ALA A 189 -5.29 -28.23 -8.42
CA ALA A 189 -4.13 -28.84 -7.76
C ALA A 189 -2.89 -27.92 -7.76
N LEU A 190 -2.81 -26.98 -8.70
CA LEU A 190 -1.74 -25.99 -8.77
C LEU A 190 -1.90 -24.90 -7.71
N PHE A 191 -3.13 -24.53 -7.41
CA PHE A 191 -3.45 -23.50 -6.40
C PHE A 191 -4.44 -24.08 -5.38
N PRO A 192 -3.99 -24.98 -4.53
CA PRO A 192 -4.83 -25.49 -3.45
C PRO A 192 -5.05 -24.38 -2.41
N GLY A 193 -6.20 -24.39 -1.74
CA GLY A 193 -6.50 -23.40 -0.68
C GLY A 193 -7.83 -22.69 -0.92
N ASN A 194 -7.81 -21.37 -0.92
CA ASN A 194 -9.00 -20.55 -1.04
C ASN A 194 -9.02 -19.73 -2.33
N PRO A 195 -10.19 -19.41 -2.89
CA PRO A 195 -10.28 -18.39 -3.92
C PRO A 195 -9.84 -17.02 -3.32
N TRP A 196 -9.41 -16.11 -4.20
CA TRP A 196 -9.20 -14.73 -3.78
C TRP A 196 -10.53 -14.08 -3.39
N VAL A 197 -10.50 -13.25 -2.38
CA VAL A 197 -11.62 -12.40 -1.93
C VAL A 197 -11.16 -10.95 -1.80
N GLU A 198 -12.09 -10.00 -1.94
CA GLU A 198 -11.79 -8.56 -2.00
C GLU A 198 -11.03 -8.05 -0.77
N GLU A 199 -11.31 -8.63 0.41
CA GLU A 199 -10.65 -8.34 1.66
C GLU A 199 -9.14 -8.63 1.67
N ARG A 200 -8.69 -9.46 0.74
CA ARG A 200 -7.27 -9.79 0.57
C ARG A 200 -6.62 -8.91 -0.49
N THR A 201 -6.86 -7.61 -0.37
CA THR A 201 -6.25 -6.58 -1.21
C THR A 201 -5.42 -5.63 -0.34
N TRP A 202 -4.17 -5.40 -0.73
CA TRP A 202 -3.27 -4.42 -0.15
C TRP A 202 -2.88 -3.37 -1.18
N ILE A 203 -2.49 -2.19 -0.70
CA ILE A 203 -1.95 -1.11 -1.53
C ILE A 203 -0.51 -0.88 -1.10
N TRP A 204 0.40 -0.80 -2.09
CA TRP A 204 1.76 -0.34 -1.89
C TRP A 204 2.01 0.92 -2.71
N ASN A 205 1.94 2.06 -2.05
CA ASN A 205 2.27 3.35 -2.65
C ASN A 205 3.74 3.66 -2.37
N PHE A 206 4.60 3.38 -3.34
CA PHE A 206 6.01 3.73 -3.28
C PHE A 206 6.20 5.23 -3.47
N HIS A 207 6.98 5.83 -2.59
CA HIS A 207 7.32 7.24 -2.67
C HIS A 207 8.79 7.48 -2.30
N SER A 208 9.35 8.53 -2.89
CA SER A 208 10.72 8.99 -2.62
C SER A 208 10.71 10.46 -2.24
N THR A 209 11.37 10.80 -1.15
CA THR A 209 11.36 12.15 -0.55
C THR A 209 12.77 12.71 -0.48
N ASP A 210 12.93 13.94 -0.98
CA ASP A 210 14.11 14.76 -0.80
C ASP A 210 13.77 15.94 0.13
N PRO A 211 14.16 15.89 1.42
CA PRO A 211 13.77 16.89 2.41
C PRO A 211 14.21 18.32 2.09
N ALA A 212 15.24 18.49 1.26
CA ALA A 212 15.67 19.82 0.86
C ALA A 212 14.60 20.58 0.08
N TRP A 213 13.87 19.89 -0.79
CA TRP A 213 12.76 20.50 -1.53
C TRP A 213 11.51 20.70 -0.68
N ASN A 214 11.25 19.79 0.25
CA ASN A 214 10.16 19.93 1.21
C ASN A 214 10.39 21.14 2.15
N THR A 215 11.63 21.36 2.58
CA THR A 215 12.02 22.55 3.35
C THR A 215 11.85 23.84 2.55
N ARG A 216 12.12 23.82 1.24
CA ARG A 216 11.82 25.00 0.38
C ARG A 216 10.33 25.30 0.34
N ALA A 217 9.48 24.29 0.19
CA ALA A 217 8.03 24.45 0.24
C ALA A 217 7.56 24.99 1.59
N GLN A 218 8.10 24.46 2.70
CA GLN A 218 7.82 24.93 4.06
C GLN A 218 8.12 26.41 4.27
N ASN A 219 9.16 26.91 3.61
CA ASN A 219 9.61 28.29 3.68
C ASN A 219 9.00 29.19 2.59
N ASN A 220 7.98 28.72 1.89
CA ASN A 220 7.31 29.41 0.77
C ASN A 220 8.33 29.92 -0.29
N GLN A 221 9.41 29.16 -0.51
CA GLN A 221 10.41 29.48 -1.51
C GLN A 221 9.98 28.94 -2.88
N PRO A 222 10.11 29.74 -3.94
CA PRO A 222 9.75 29.29 -5.28
C PRO A 222 10.49 28.01 -5.68
N ILE A 223 9.76 27.02 -6.19
CA ILE A 223 10.33 25.77 -6.68
C ILE A 223 10.26 25.75 -8.21
N ASN A 224 11.43 25.93 -8.83
CA ASN A 224 11.55 25.79 -10.27
C ASN A 224 11.52 24.30 -10.64
N ARG A 225 10.58 23.93 -11.51
CA ARG A 225 10.37 22.55 -11.96
C ARG A 225 11.62 21.90 -12.53
N LEU A 226 12.37 22.60 -13.39
CA LEU A 226 13.56 22.01 -14.01
C LEU A 226 14.70 21.83 -13.00
N ALA A 227 14.87 22.79 -12.09
CA ALA A 227 15.82 22.69 -11.00
C ALA A 227 15.45 21.53 -10.07
N PHE A 228 14.17 21.37 -9.74
CA PHE A 228 13.65 20.25 -8.96
C PHE A 228 14.02 18.91 -9.59
N ILE A 229 13.66 18.69 -10.87
CA ILE A 229 13.91 17.42 -11.55
C ILE A 229 15.40 17.10 -11.65
N ARG A 230 16.25 18.12 -11.89
CA ARG A 230 17.69 17.93 -12.08
C ARG A 230 18.47 17.68 -10.79
N ASN A 231 17.98 18.22 -9.67
CA ASN A 231 18.70 18.21 -8.40
C ASN A 231 17.96 17.43 -7.31
N PHE A 232 16.97 16.64 -7.67
CA PHE A 232 16.26 15.78 -6.73
C PHE A 232 17.12 14.60 -6.32
N VAL A 233 17.47 14.54 -5.04
CA VAL A 233 18.31 13.50 -4.43
C VAL A 233 17.55 12.94 -3.23
N PRO A 234 16.73 11.91 -3.42
CA PRO A 234 15.92 11.38 -2.33
C PRO A 234 16.79 10.70 -1.28
N SER A 235 16.45 10.91 -0.03
CA SER A 235 17.08 10.26 1.13
C SER A 235 16.11 9.40 1.94
N TYR A 236 14.80 9.48 1.67
CA TYR A 236 13.78 8.61 2.26
C TYR A 236 12.95 7.94 1.18
N PHE A 237 12.69 6.65 1.41
CA PHE A 237 11.89 5.82 0.52
C PHE A 237 10.85 5.09 1.35
N THR A 238 9.58 5.32 1.04
CA THR A 238 8.46 4.83 1.85
C THR A 238 7.50 3.98 1.04
N ILE A 239 6.79 3.11 1.74
CA ILE A 239 5.59 2.44 1.27
C ILE A 239 4.43 2.91 2.15
N ASN A 240 3.41 3.51 1.54
CA ASN A 240 2.29 4.13 2.25
C ASN A 240 2.74 5.11 3.36
N GLY A 241 3.79 5.89 3.10
CA GLY A 241 4.32 6.87 4.04
C GLY A 241 5.20 6.30 5.15
N LYS A 242 5.38 4.98 5.23
CA LYS A 242 6.21 4.30 6.22
C LYS A 242 7.39 3.58 5.59
N SER A 243 8.41 3.29 6.37
CA SER A 243 9.62 2.61 5.90
C SER A 243 10.21 1.68 6.97
N GLY A 244 11.04 0.74 6.53
CA GLY A 244 11.81 -0.16 7.40
C GLY A 244 10.93 -0.92 8.38
N PHE A 245 11.24 -0.83 9.65
CA PHE A 245 10.49 -1.51 10.72
C PHE A 245 9.00 -1.15 10.72
N TYR A 246 8.66 0.12 10.47
CA TYR A 246 7.28 0.59 10.55
C TYR A 246 6.40 0.08 9.41
N SER A 247 6.92 -0.05 8.21
CA SER A 247 6.19 -0.66 7.09
C SER A 247 6.13 -2.17 7.21
N GLY A 248 7.21 -2.80 7.68
CA GLY A 248 7.29 -4.25 7.87
C GLY A 248 6.34 -4.81 8.94
N HIS A 249 6.00 -4.01 9.95
CA HIS A 249 5.14 -4.43 11.07
C HIS A 249 3.75 -3.80 11.06
N ASP A 250 3.36 -3.18 9.95
CA ASP A 250 2.01 -2.64 9.77
C ASP A 250 1.17 -3.60 8.94
N ASN A 251 0.14 -4.18 9.54
CA ASN A 251 -0.75 -5.14 8.88
C ASN A 251 -1.56 -4.53 7.72
N ASP A 252 -1.71 -3.22 7.66
CA ASP A 252 -2.35 -2.54 6.54
C ASP A 252 -1.40 -2.38 5.34
N ILE A 253 -0.09 -2.58 5.57
CA ILE A 253 0.95 -2.51 4.54
C ILE A 253 1.52 -3.90 4.25
N SER A 254 1.84 -4.67 5.29
CA SER A 254 2.45 -6.00 5.21
C SER A 254 1.37 -7.09 5.10
N PRO A 255 1.24 -7.75 3.95
CA PRO A 255 0.26 -8.80 3.74
C PRO A 255 0.52 -10.00 4.65
N PHE A 256 -0.54 -10.58 5.16
CA PHE A 256 -0.48 -11.79 5.96
C PHE A 256 -1.59 -12.77 5.58
N GLY A 257 -1.39 -14.04 5.81
CA GLY A 257 -2.38 -15.08 5.52
C GLY A 257 -1.82 -16.47 5.72
N ARG A 258 -2.68 -17.46 5.52
CA ARG A 258 -2.27 -18.86 5.52
C ARG A 258 -1.76 -19.27 4.14
N VAL A 259 -1.07 -20.38 4.09
CA VAL A 259 -0.73 -21.05 2.82
C VAL A 259 -2.02 -21.21 1.99
N GLY A 260 -1.98 -20.84 0.73
CA GLY A 260 -3.12 -20.93 -0.19
C GLY A 260 -4.21 -19.88 0.03
N GLU A 261 -3.94 -18.79 0.76
CA GLU A 261 -4.82 -17.62 0.86
C GLU A 261 -4.30 -16.48 -0.05
N PRO A 262 -4.67 -16.45 -1.33
CA PRO A 262 -4.11 -15.51 -2.29
C PRO A 262 -4.42 -14.06 -1.93
N ALA A 263 -3.51 -13.16 -2.26
CA ALA A 263 -3.64 -11.72 -2.06
C ALA A 263 -3.44 -10.96 -3.37
N VAL A 264 -4.18 -9.87 -3.56
CA VAL A 264 -3.91 -8.89 -4.60
C VAL A 264 -3.20 -7.70 -3.98
N ILE A 265 -2.07 -7.31 -4.56
CA ILE A 265 -1.31 -6.14 -4.15
C ILE A 265 -1.38 -5.10 -5.27
N ARG A 266 -1.86 -3.91 -4.93
CA ARG A 266 -1.99 -2.77 -5.82
C ARG A 266 -0.79 -1.84 -5.65
N LEU A 267 0.21 -1.98 -6.52
CA LEU A 267 1.41 -1.16 -6.48
C LEU A 267 1.23 0.12 -7.29
N ILE A 268 1.61 1.22 -6.71
CA ILE A 268 1.72 2.51 -7.40
C ILE A 268 3.04 3.18 -7.03
N ASN A 269 3.60 3.96 -7.95
CA ASN A 269 4.78 4.77 -7.68
C ASN A 269 4.45 6.25 -7.85
N THR A 270 4.39 6.96 -6.76
CA THR A 270 4.08 8.39 -6.72
C THR A 270 5.33 9.27 -6.56
N GLY A 271 6.50 8.65 -6.37
CA GLY A 271 7.80 9.33 -6.31
C GLY A 271 8.42 9.60 -7.68
N LEU A 272 9.70 9.98 -7.68
CA LEU A 272 10.54 10.14 -8.88
C LEU A 272 11.56 9.01 -9.05
N ALA A 273 11.89 8.28 -8.00
CA ALA A 273 12.77 7.13 -8.10
C ALA A 273 12.06 5.96 -8.80
N ALA A 274 12.78 5.23 -9.62
CA ALA A 274 12.35 3.93 -10.10
C ALA A 274 12.55 2.89 -9.00
N HIS A 275 11.66 1.93 -8.93
CA HIS A 275 11.71 0.81 -7.98
C HIS A 275 11.70 -0.53 -8.70
N SER A 276 12.18 -1.55 -8.01
CA SER A 276 12.16 -2.93 -8.45
C SER A 276 11.85 -3.82 -7.25
N PRO A 277 10.60 -3.79 -6.75
CA PRO A 277 10.22 -4.60 -5.59
C PRO A 277 10.34 -6.09 -5.89
N HIS A 278 10.92 -6.82 -4.93
CA HIS A 278 11.24 -8.24 -4.97
C HIS A 278 10.66 -8.96 -3.75
N LEU A 279 9.97 -10.09 -3.97
CA LEU A 279 9.46 -10.94 -2.91
C LEU A 279 10.42 -12.08 -2.60
N HIS A 280 10.68 -12.31 -1.32
CA HIS A 280 11.28 -13.55 -0.85
C HIS A 280 10.22 -14.63 -0.64
N ALA A 281 10.62 -15.88 -0.79
CA ALA A 281 9.83 -17.10 -0.57
C ALA A 281 8.56 -17.27 -1.41
N ASN A 282 8.14 -16.25 -2.14
CA ASN A 282 7.02 -16.30 -3.08
C ASN A 282 7.36 -15.59 -4.38
N HIS A 283 6.73 -16.03 -5.44
CA HIS A 283 6.61 -15.31 -6.69
C HIS A 283 5.20 -14.70 -6.76
N PHE A 284 4.98 -13.86 -7.75
CA PHE A 284 3.68 -13.23 -7.97
C PHE A 284 3.31 -13.23 -9.46
N TYR A 285 2.04 -13.21 -9.74
CA TYR A 285 1.54 -13.03 -11.09
C TYR A 285 1.30 -11.55 -11.36
N VAL A 286 1.92 -11.00 -12.42
CA VAL A 286 1.66 -9.64 -12.87
C VAL A 286 0.36 -9.63 -13.67
N THR A 287 -0.71 -9.19 -13.04
CA THR A 287 -2.07 -9.30 -13.58
C THR A 287 -2.53 -8.05 -14.33
N ALA A 288 -1.99 -6.87 -13.99
CA ALA A 288 -2.25 -5.64 -14.74
C ALA A 288 -1.07 -4.67 -14.67
N VAL A 289 -0.89 -3.86 -15.71
CA VAL A 289 0.09 -2.79 -15.78
C VAL A 289 -0.57 -1.54 -16.37
N ASN A 290 -0.50 -0.42 -15.67
CA ASN A 290 -1.00 0.89 -16.09
C ASN A 290 -2.47 0.87 -16.54
N GLY A 291 -3.31 0.10 -15.80
CA GLY A 291 -4.74 -0.01 -16.06
C GLY A 291 -5.11 -0.99 -17.18
N ARG A 292 -4.13 -1.71 -17.75
CA ARG A 292 -4.37 -2.77 -18.72
C ARG A 292 -4.18 -4.12 -18.05
N VAL A 293 -5.22 -4.94 -18.01
CA VAL A 293 -5.15 -6.34 -17.59
C VAL A 293 -4.28 -7.11 -18.58
N SER A 294 -3.35 -7.92 -18.09
CA SER A 294 -2.34 -8.60 -18.89
C SER A 294 -2.95 -9.73 -19.74
N ASP A 295 -2.63 -9.74 -21.03
CA ASP A 295 -2.93 -10.84 -21.93
C ASP A 295 -1.92 -11.98 -21.82
N ASN A 296 -0.72 -11.67 -21.33
CA ASN A 296 0.36 -12.61 -21.09
C ASN A 296 0.82 -12.42 -19.64
N ILE A 297 0.18 -13.17 -18.75
CA ILE A 297 0.51 -13.19 -17.32
C ILE A 297 1.77 -14.01 -17.12
N PHE A 298 2.73 -13.46 -16.42
CA PHE A 298 3.99 -14.11 -16.07
C PHE A 298 4.21 -14.11 -14.56
N TYR A 299 5.08 -14.97 -14.09
CA TYR A 299 5.27 -15.30 -12.67
C TYR A 299 6.72 -15.03 -12.23
N PRO A 300 7.08 -13.76 -12.01
CA PRO A 300 8.37 -13.35 -11.51
C PRO A 300 8.38 -13.23 -9.99
N ASP A 301 9.56 -13.04 -9.44
CA ASP A 301 9.80 -12.63 -8.05
C ASP A 301 10.14 -11.14 -7.92
N THR A 302 10.42 -10.49 -9.04
CA THR A 302 10.83 -9.09 -9.11
C THR A 302 10.18 -8.42 -10.33
N PHE A 303 9.69 -7.20 -10.16
CA PHE A 303 9.14 -6.44 -11.28
C PHE A 303 9.42 -4.94 -11.14
N ARG A 304 9.65 -4.29 -12.29
CA ARG A 304 9.87 -2.85 -12.35
C ARG A 304 8.66 -2.03 -11.95
N LEU A 305 8.89 -0.88 -11.33
CA LEU A 305 7.87 0.10 -10.99
C LEU A 305 8.43 1.52 -11.21
N PHE A 306 8.16 2.09 -12.37
CA PHE A 306 8.61 3.44 -12.72
C PHE A 306 7.68 4.51 -12.14
N PRO A 307 8.13 5.79 -12.07
CA PRO A 307 7.28 6.89 -11.67
C PRO A 307 5.95 6.92 -12.43
N MET A 308 4.84 7.02 -11.71
CA MET A 308 3.46 6.96 -12.20
C MET A 308 3.00 5.58 -12.71
N ASP A 309 3.82 4.53 -12.63
CA ASP A 309 3.35 3.18 -12.88
C ASP A 309 2.33 2.73 -11.83
N ARG A 310 1.40 1.91 -12.28
CA ARG A 310 0.40 1.19 -11.50
C ARG A 310 0.46 -0.26 -11.91
N VAL A 311 0.77 -1.13 -10.98
CA VAL A 311 0.96 -2.56 -11.26
C VAL A 311 0.16 -3.37 -10.25
N ASP A 312 -0.59 -4.35 -10.72
CA ASP A 312 -1.32 -5.25 -9.85
C ASP A 312 -0.63 -6.62 -9.84
N TRP A 313 -0.34 -7.10 -8.65
CA TRP A 313 0.19 -8.43 -8.41
C TRP A 313 -0.88 -9.32 -7.77
N MET A 314 -0.93 -10.58 -8.19
CA MET A 314 -1.58 -11.63 -7.44
C MET A 314 -0.52 -12.52 -6.82
N VAL A 315 -0.45 -12.53 -5.50
CA VAL A 315 0.45 -13.38 -4.71
C VAL A 315 -0.35 -14.59 -4.24
N PRO A 316 0.00 -15.81 -4.66
CA PRO A 316 -0.80 -16.99 -4.37
C PRO A 316 -0.69 -17.46 -2.91
N PHE A 317 0.28 -16.94 -2.14
CA PHE A 317 0.64 -17.46 -0.83
C PHE A 317 1.00 -18.95 -0.91
N ASP A 318 1.81 -19.29 -1.91
CA ASP A 318 2.32 -20.63 -2.04
C ASP A 318 3.17 -20.99 -0.84
N ARG A 319 3.16 -22.28 -0.46
CA ARG A 319 3.99 -22.77 0.63
C ARG A 319 5.46 -22.44 0.34
N PRO A 320 6.14 -21.67 1.20
CA PRO A 320 7.58 -21.44 1.08
C PRO A 320 8.36 -22.77 1.07
N HIS A 321 9.41 -22.84 0.28
CA HIS A 321 10.17 -24.08 0.08
C HIS A 321 10.86 -24.61 1.35
N ASP A 322 11.15 -23.73 2.28
CA ASP A 322 11.71 -24.03 3.59
C ASP A 322 10.67 -24.55 4.60
N ILE A 323 9.37 -24.46 4.28
CA ILE A 323 8.30 -25.03 5.10
C ILE A 323 7.97 -26.44 4.60
N PRO A 324 8.22 -27.49 5.39
CA PRO A 324 7.90 -28.85 5.00
C PRO A 324 6.42 -29.03 4.67
N PRO A 325 6.06 -29.80 3.62
CA PRO A 325 4.67 -30.05 3.23
C PRO A 325 3.88 -30.90 4.22
N VAL A 326 4.46 -31.31 5.32
CA VAL A 326 3.83 -32.17 6.33
C VAL A 326 4.02 -31.57 7.71
N SER A 327 2.98 -31.51 8.37
CA SER A 327 2.59 -31.59 9.78
C SER A 327 3.66 -31.65 10.89
N GLY A 328 4.93 -31.53 10.65
CA GLY A 328 5.90 -31.19 11.69
C GLY A 328 5.57 -29.84 12.34
N ILE A 329 5.02 -28.95 11.53
CA ILE A 329 4.46 -27.66 11.97
C ILE A 329 3.12 -27.84 12.69
N ARG A 330 2.36 -28.88 12.35
CA ARG A 330 1.02 -29.14 12.88
C ARG A 330 1.00 -29.88 14.20
N ASN A 331 2.09 -30.50 14.56
CA ASN A 331 2.16 -31.31 15.76
C ASN A 331 3.24 -30.79 16.69
N PRO A 332 2.98 -29.71 17.41
CA PRO A 332 3.90 -29.13 18.37
C PRO A 332 4.27 -30.12 19.49
N GLY A 333 3.46 -31.18 19.70
CA GLY A 333 3.75 -32.22 20.67
C GLY A 333 4.74 -33.28 20.20
N SER A 334 4.98 -33.41 18.87
CA SER A 334 5.88 -34.45 18.36
C SER A 334 7.31 -33.96 18.17
N ASN A 335 7.54 -32.77 17.86
CA ASN A 335 8.83 -32.06 17.88
C ASN A 335 8.62 -30.57 17.47
N PRO A 336 8.38 -29.69 18.42
CA PRO A 336 8.25 -28.24 18.14
C PRO A 336 9.51 -27.70 17.48
N ASP A 337 10.64 -28.31 17.66
CA ASP A 337 11.91 -27.91 17.07
C ASP A 337 12.01 -28.25 15.58
N LYS A 338 11.14 -29.08 15.05
CA LYS A 338 11.03 -29.31 13.60
C LYS A 338 10.35 -28.13 12.87
N LEU A 339 9.65 -27.33 13.61
CA LEU A 339 9.17 -26.02 13.14
C LEU A 339 10.31 -25.04 12.92
N LEU A 340 11.31 -25.15 13.77
CA LEU A 340 12.55 -24.38 13.70
C LEU A 340 13.42 -24.81 12.52
N ARG A 341 13.12 -25.96 11.95
CA ARG A 341 13.74 -26.44 10.72
C ARG A 341 13.26 -25.77 9.45
N LEU A 342 12.77 -24.63 9.59
CA LEU A 342 12.88 -23.66 8.53
C LEU A 342 14.36 -23.32 8.34
N ASP A 343 15.18 -24.35 8.06
CA ASP A 343 16.62 -24.24 7.85
C ASP A 343 17.43 -23.64 9.00
N ALA A 344 16.81 -23.42 10.17
CA ALA A 344 17.59 -23.10 11.37
C ALA A 344 18.08 -24.41 12.01
N PRO A 345 19.38 -24.67 12.07
CA PRO A 345 19.92 -25.78 12.81
C PRO A 345 19.43 -25.77 14.27
N GLU A 346 19.24 -26.92 14.85
CA GLU A 346 18.87 -27.04 16.28
C GLU A 346 19.82 -26.25 17.19
N GLU A 347 21.09 -26.13 16.79
CA GLU A 347 22.08 -25.32 17.44
C GLU A 347 21.75 -23.81 17.42
N LEU A 348 21.12 -23.30 16.36
CA LEU A 348 20.72 -21.90 16.30
C LEU A 348 19.56 -21.61 17.26
N ALA A 349 18.64 -22.55 17.42
CA ALA A 349 17.56 -22.42 18.39
C ALA A 349 18.08 -22.37 19.82
N LEU A 350 19.13 -23.16 20.13
CA LEU A 350 19.84 -23.15 21.44
C LEU A 350 20.58 -21.81 21.65
N VAL A 351 21.22 -21.28 20.61
CA VAL A 351 21.92 -19.98 20.66
C VAL A 351 20.95 -18.83 20.84
N LEU A 352 19.77 -18.90 20.24
CA LEU A 352 18.71 -17.88 20.37
C LEU A 352 17.93 -17.98 21.70
N GLY A 353 18.34 -18.89 22.59
CA GLY A 353 17.82 -19.00 23.97
C GLY A 353 16.35 -19.42 24.05
N GLY A 354 15.87 -20.22 23.09
CA GLY A 354 14.50 -20.69 23.07
C GLY A 354 13.47 -19.61 22.80
N VAL A 355 13.86 -18.54 22.13
CA VAL A 355 12.92 -17.50 21.69
C VAL A 355 11.88 -18.17 20.80
N PRO A 356 10.56 -18.04 21.11
CA PRO A 356 9.52 -18.57 20.25
C PRO A 356 9.72 -18.01 18.85
N LEU A 357 9.70 -18.89 17.85
CA LEU A 357 9.78 -18.46 16.47
C LEU A 357 8.70 -17.44 16.21
N SER A 358 9.13 -16.37 15.61
CA SER A 358 8.27 -15.40 14.96
C SER A 358 7.36 -16.12 13.95
N PRO A 359 6.19 -15.58 13.65
CA PRO A 359 5.48 -15.96 12.43
C PRO A 359 6.46 -15.97 11.26
N LEU A 360 6.20 -16.84 10.27
CA LEU A 360 7.08 -16.96 9.12
C LEU A 360 7.02 -15.71 8.27
N ASP A 361 7.91 -14.79 8.54
CA ASP A 361 7.99 -13.49 7.89
C ASP A 361 9.05 -13.51 6.79
N TYR A 362 8.62 -13.25 5.57
CA TYR A 362 9.49 -13.13 4.41
C TYR A 362 9.47 -11.69 3.90
N THR A 363 10.64 -11.18 3.63
CA THR A 363 10.79 -9.78 3.26
C THR A 363 10.41 -9.54 1.78
N MET A 364 9.65 -8.48 1.52
CA MET A 364 9.73 -7.76 0.27
C MET A 364 10.66 -6.57 0.46
N HIS A 365 11.59 -6.39 -0.44
CA HIS A 365 12.42 -5.19 -0.50
C HIS A 365 12.64 -4.73 -1.94
N CYS A 366 13.07 -3.50 -2.10
CA CYS A 366 13.32 -2.95 -3.43
C CYS A 366 14.76 -3.21 -3.86
N HIS A 367 14.98 -3.77 -5.07
CA HIS A 367 16.30 -3.98 -5.65
C HIS A 367 16.95 -2.72 -6.23
N ALA A 368 16.26 -1.59 -6.26
CA ALA A 368 16.92 -0.31 -6.46
C ALA A 368 17.65 0.07 -5.16
N GLU A 369 18.94 -0.24 -5.08
CA GLU A 369 19.75 -0.20 -3.86
C GLU A 369 19.54 1.04 -2.96
N PRO A 370 19.51 2.28 -3.47
CA PRO A 370 19.28 3.44 -2.61
C PRO A 370 17.96 3.37 -1.86
N SER A 371 16.93 2.75 -2.44
CA SER A 371 15.60 2.69 -1.84
C SER A 371 15.44 1.65 -0.74
N GLN A 372 16.46 0.81 -0.51
CA GLN A 372 16.52 -0.07 0.67
C GLN A 372 16.99 0.66 1.93
N THR A 373 17.42 1.89 1.79
CA THR A 373 18.03 2.65 2.86
C THR A 373 17.23 3.91 3.19
N ALA A 374 17.54 4.51 4.35
CA ALA A 374 17.07 5.83 4.70
C ALA A 374 18.25 6.71 5.08
N SER A 375 18.10 8.02 4.90
CA SER A 375 19.06 9.06 5.30
C SER A 375 20.51 8.79 4.87
N GLY A 376 20.68 8.29 3.63
CA GLY A 376 22.00 8.15 3.02
C GLY A 376 22.74 6.85 3.30
N GLY A 377 22.06 5.75 3.64
CA GLY A 377 22.72 4.45 3.62
C GLY A 377 22.40 3.48 4.75
N ASN A 378 21.40 3.77 5.55
CA ASN A 378 21.06 2.90 6.66
C ASN A 378 20.06 1.82 6.20
N TYR A 379 20.59 0.66 5.93
CA TYR A 379 19.86 -0.56 5.60
C TYR A 379 19.41 -1.26 6.89
N PRO A 380 18.18 -1.81 6.97
CA PRO A 380 17.12 -1.88 5.95
C PRO A 380 15.98 -0.85 6.20
N PHE A 381 16.29 0.41 6.40
CA PHE A 381 15.31 1.43 6.79
C PHE A 381 14.55 2.09 5.62
N GLY A 382 14.64 1.54 4.42
CA GLY A 382 13.96 2.03 3.24
C GLY A 382 12.62 1.35 2.95
N ALA A 383 12.30 1.23 1.67
CA ALA A 383 11.07 0.62 1.16
C ALA A 383 11.11 -0.90 1.29
N MET A 384 10.58 -1.41 2.39
CA MET A 384 10.44 -2.84 2.66
C MET A 384 9.12 -3.14 3.38
N VAL A 385 8.62 -4.36 3.23
CA VAL A 385 7.48 -4.89 3.98
C VAL A 385 7.71 -6.38 4.25
N HIS A 386 6.88 -6.98 5.09
CA HIS A 386 6.85 -8.43 5.29
C HIS A 386 5.67 -9.06 4.54
N ILE A 387 5.86 -10.31 4.14
CA ILE A 387 4.80 -11.25 3.76
C ILE A 387 4.77 -12.30 4.86
N THR A 388 3.70 -12.35 5.64
CA THR A 388 3.64 -13.17 6.84
C THR A 388 2.73 -14.38 6.65
N PHE A 389 3.29 -15.59 6.84
CA PHE A 389 2.52 -16.82 6.84
C PHE A 389 2.03 -17.12 8.25
N THR A 390 0.73 -17.08 8.46
CA THR A 390 0.08 -17.22 9.78
C THR A 390 -0.39 -18.63 10.08
N GLY A 391 -0.41 -19.50 9.10
CA GLY A 391 -0.87 -20.90 9.25
C GLY A 391 -0.77 -21.70 7.97
N ASP A 392 -1.12 -22.95 8.08
CA ASP A 392 -1.11 -23.89 6.97
C ASP A 392 -2.46 -23.92 6.23
N ILE A 393 -2.46 -24.58 5.09
CA ILE A 393 -3.61 -24.69 4.19
C ILE A 393 -4.85 -25.34 4.84
N ASP A 394 -4.66 -26.20 5.82
CA ASP A 394 -5.74 -26.85 6.57
C ASP A 394 -6.28 -26.02 7.75
N GLY A 395 -5.80 -24.79 7.90
CA GLY A 395 -6.24 -23.86 8.92
C GLY A 395 -5.47 -23.93 10.24
N VAL A 396 -4.51 -24.84 10.37
CA VAL A 396 -3.66 -24.90 11.55
C VAL A 396 -2.74 -23.67 11.54
N LEU A 397 -2.74 -22.93 12.64
CA LEU A 397 -1.91 -21.74 12.77
C LEU A 397 -0.46 -22.11 12.99
N PHE A 398 0.44 -21.34 12.39
CA PHE A 398 1.84 -21.35 12.72
C PHE A 398 2.09 -20.62 14.05
N PRO A 399 3.21 -20.87 14.74
CA PRO A 399 3.53 -20.17 15.98
C PRO A 399 3.46 -18.64 15.79
N GLY A 400 2.73 -17.97 16.66
CA GLY A 400 2.52 -16.52 16.58
C GLY A 400 1.48 -16.06 15.54
N GLY A 401 0.94 -16.96 14.72
CA GLY A 401 -0.07 -16.64 13.73
C GLY A 401 -1.37 -16.09 14.32
N GLU A 402 -1.65 -16.41 15.58
CA GLU A 402 -2.81 -15.89 16.32
C GLU A 402 -2.78 -14.36 16.49
N ARG A 403 -1.62 -13.72 16.39
CA ARG A 403 -1.46 -12.25 16.52
C ARG A 403 -2.03 -11.50 15.32
N PHE A 404 -2.19 -12.17 14.20
CA PHE A 404 -2.67 -11.61 12.94
C PHE A 404 -4.18 -11.77 12.75
N ARG A 405 -4.93 -11.98 13.81
CA ARG A 405 -6.39 -11.89 13.73
C ARG A 405 -6.75 -10.43 13.50
N ARG A 406 -7.30 -10.14 12.32
CA ARG A 406 -7.92 -8.84 12.08
C ARG A 406 -9.07 -8.71 13.07
N GLY A 407 -9.05 -7.63 13.86
CA GLY A 407 -10.12 -7.35 14.82
C GLY A 407 -11.47 -7.33 14.09
N HIS A 408 -12.41 -8.07 14.64
CA HIS A 408 -13.80 -8.09 14.17
C HIS A 408 -14.51 -6.78 14.50
#